data_22f6084029d8c549dadb9956769622bf
#
_entry.id   22f6084029d8c549dadb9956769622bf
#
_cell.length_a   1.000
_cell.length_b   1.000
_cell.length_c   1.000
_cell.angle_alpha   90.00
_cell.angle_beta   90.00
_cell.angle_gamma   90.00
#
_symmetry.space_group_name_H-M   'P 1'
#
loop_
_entity.id
_entity.type
_entity.pdbx_description
1 polymer ?
#
loop_
_entity_poly.entity_id
_entity_poly.type
_entity_poly.pdbx_seq_one_letter_code
_entity_poly.pdbx_strand_id
1 'polypeptide(L)'
;MTMPRCIRVCLGGSFDPIHLAHLQMIAHVYHELMRAFPNVDIIAKLLPTAGSPLKTQPTSNQQRLEMLALAIGDVPFLSIDETELQCQPPVYSFHTLSEFKQRYPNDLLIFVLGQDSVEQLDKWYRGFELLSLTNLWVLPRPALGSLSRNLSHTLHQNLNQNALATIDKTPSINIDNRLVPFIIHSPKDLINQTTNHIYIDKFVVPDIASRDIRAWIYSTEARQRQQARLSLPSQVYRYIVEHQLYAPDV
;
A
#
# COMPACT_ATOMS: atom_id res chain seq x y z
N MET A 1 -22.17 -12.03 17.73
CA MET A 1 -20.77 -11.83 17.29
C MET A 1 -20.24 -10.61 18.02
N THR A 2 -19.07 -10.71 18.62
CA THR A 2 -18.43 -9.58 19.28
C THR A 2 -17.73 -8.73 18.24
N MET A 3 -17.95 -7.41 18.27
CA MET A 3 -17.21 -6.45 17.45
C MET A 3 -15.71 -6.54 17.79
N PRO A 4 -14.80 -6.39 16.82
CA PRO A 4 -13.37 -6.33 17.12
C PRO A 4 -13.09 -5.13 18.00
N ARG A 5 -12.06 -5.25 18.84
CA ARG A 5 -11.62 -4.13 19.69
C ARG A 5 -11.08 -2.98 18.84
N CYS A 6 -10.35 -3.30 17.80
CA CYS A 6 -9.73 -2.36 16.87
C CYS A 6 -9.59 -3.02 15.49
N ILE A 7 -9.55 -2.21 14.43
CA ILE A 7 -9.18 -2.64 13.09
C ILE A 7 -7.77 -2.12 12.82
N ARG A 8 -6.83 -3.05 12.55
CA ARG A 8 -5.45 -2.70 12.17
C ARG A 8 -5.25 -2.89 10.69
N VAL A 9 -4.91 -1.83 10.01
CA VAL A 9 -4.67 -1.79 8.56
C VAL A 9 -3.20 -1.58 8.33
N CYS A 10 -2.56 -2.48 7.59
CA CYS A 10 -1.15 -2.36 7.23
C CYS A 10 -0.98 -2.38 5.71
N LEU A 11 -0.25 -1.40 5.18
CA LEU A 11 0.26 -1.42 3.81
C LEU A 11 1.76 -1.73 3.85
N GLY A 12 2.13 -2.93 3.41
CA GLY A 12 3.53 -3.36 3.31
C GLY A 12 4.18 -2.88 2.01
N GLY A 13 5.46 -2.57 2.06
CA GLY A 13 6.19 -2.18 0.87
C GLY A 13 7.67 -1.85 1.09
N SER A 14 8.43 -1.82 -0.02
CA SER A 14 9.80 -1.31 0.03
C SER A 14 9.83 0.21 0.25
N PHE A 15 8.83 0.93 -0.29
CA PHE A 15 8.73 2.39 -0.25
C PHE A 15 10.03 3.09 -0.67
N ASP A 16 10.52 2.73 -1.84
CA ASP A 16 11.81 3.16 -2.35
C ASP A 16 11.69 3.84 -3.74
N PRO A 17 11.19 5.10 -3.79
CA PRO A 17 10.62 5.89 -2.70
C PRO A 17 9.13 5.58 -2.43
N ILE A 18 8.64 6.05 -1.29
CA ILE A 18 7.19 6.23 -1.08
C ILE A 18 6.66 7.25 -2.08
N HIS A 19 5.42 7.03 -2.57
CA HIS A 19 4.79 7.91 -3.56
C HIS A 19 3.29 8.06 -3.34
N LEU A 20 2.66 8.99 -4.07
CA LEU A 20 1.26 9.36 -3.87
C LEU A 20 0.29 8.18 -4.01
N ALA A 21 0.56 7.21 -4.90
CA ALA A 21 -0.31 6.03 -5.00
C ALA A 21 -0.30 5.20 -3.70
N HIS A 22 0.82 5.03 -3.02
CA HIS A 22 0.87 4.34 -1.73
C HIS A 22 0.02 5.07 -0.67
N LEU A 23 0.14 6.39 -0.59
CA LEU A 23 -0.63 7.20 0.35
C LEU A 23 -2.13 7.14 0.06
N GLN A 24 -2.51 7.19 -1.22
CA GLN A 24 -3.91 7.06 -1.62
C GLN A 24 -4.48 5.68 -1.32
N MET A 25 -3.71 4.61 -1.52
CA MET A 25 -4.15 3.25 -1.16
C MET A 25 -4.54 3.18 0.31
N ILE A 26 -3.63 3.55 1.21
CA ILE A 26 -3.87 3.40 2.65
C ILE A 26 -4.96 4.38 3.15
N ALA A 27 -4.98 5.61 2.63
CA ALA A 27 -5.98 6.61 2.98
C ALA A 27 -7.38 6.18 2.52
N HIS A 28 -7.52 5.66 1.30
CA HIS A 28 -8.78 5.14 0.79
C HIS A 28 -9.31 4.01 1.69
N VAL A 29 -8.49 3.01 1.99
CA VAL A 29 -8.89 1.89 2.85
C VAL A 29 -9.29 2.36 4.24
N TYR A 30 -8.52 3.29 4.83
CA TYR A 30 -8.86 3.88 6.12
C TYR A 30 -10.26 4.53 6.10
N HIS A 31 -10.54 5.37 5.11
CA HIS A 31 -11.84 6.06 5.01
C HIS A 31 -13.01 5.11 4.71
N GLU A 32 -12.80 4.06 3.90
CA GLU A 32 -13.83 3.04 3.66
C GLU A 32 -14.16 2.28 4.95
N LEU A 33 -13.16 1.93 5.74
CA LEU A 33 -13.35 1.29 7.03
C LEU A 33 -14.05 2.20 8.05
N MET A 34 -13.68 3.49 8.10
CA MET A 34 -14.38 4.47 8.95
C MET A 34 -15.89 4.57 8.60
N ARG A 35 -16.23 4.48 7.30
CA ARG A 35 -17.63 4.47 6.87
C ARG A 35 -18.34 3.14 7.19
N ALA A 36 -17.64 2.03 7.02
CA ALA A 36 -18.20 0.70 7.28
C ALA A 36 -18.38 0.42 8.78
N PHE A 37 -17.47 0.94 9.62
CA PHE A 37 -17.35 0.66 11.05
C PHE A 37 -17.17 1.94 11.89
N PRO A 38 -18.16 2.85 11.93
CA PRO A 38 -18.00 4.19 12.53
C PRO A 38 -17.75 4.18 14.05
N ASN A 39 -17.97 3.05 14.72
CA ASN A 39 -17.80 2.90 16.18
C ASN A 39 -16.62 1.99 16.56
N VAL A 40 -15.71 1.73 15.63
CA VAL A 40 -14.53 0.89 15.87
C VAL A 40 -13.28 1.73 15.61
N ASP A 41 -12.31 1.68 16.52
CA ASP A 41 -11.04 2.34 16.34
C ASP A 41 -10.28 1.72 15.15
N ILE A 42 -9.72 2.56 14.29
CA ILE A 42 -8.94 2.14 13.13
C ILE A 42 -7.53 2.69 13.26
N ILE A 43 -6.55 1.79 13.19
CA ILE A 43 -5.13 2.10 13.21
C ILE A 43 -4.55 1.75 11.85
N ALA A 44 -4.11 2.78 11.10
CA ALA A 44 -3.49 2.60 9.79
C ALA A 44 -1.98 2.78 9.87
N LYS A 45 -1.23 1.84 9.26
CA LYS A 45 0.23 1.83 9.30
C LYS A 45 0.86 1.52 7.95
N LEU A 46 1.96 2.22 7.65
CA LEU A 46 2.92 1.83 6.63
C LEU A 46 3.93 0.88 7.25
N LEU A 47 4.18 -0.26 6.62
CA LEU A 47 5.07 -1.30 7.08
C LEU A 47 6.26 -1.44 6.10
N PRO A 48 7.34 -0.63 6.27
CA PRO A 48 8.52 -0.71 5.40
C PRO A 48 9.31 -1.97 5.67
N THR A 49 9.63 -2.75 4.62
CA THR A 49 10.46 -3.95 4.77
C THR A 49 11.95 -3.62 4.82
N ALA A 50 12.73 -4.33 5.64
CA ALA A 50 14.20 -4.24 5.64
C ALA A 50 14.82 -4.83 4.37
N GLY A 51 14.15 -5.79 3.73
CA GLY A 51 14.63 -6.41 2.50
C GLY A 51 13.66 -7.45 1.97
N SER A 52 13.05 -7.15 0.82
CA SER A 52 12.22 -8.11 0.10
C SER A 52 13.09 -9.10 -0.67
N PRO A 53 12.79 -10.42 -0.63
CA PRO A 53 13.51 -11.40 -1.43
C PRO A 53 13.28 -11.22 -2.94
N LEU A 54 12.25 -10.43 -3.32
CA LEU A 54 11.83 -10.25 -4.71
C LEU A 54 12.27 -8.91 -5.32
N LYS A 55 12.89 -8.02 -4.52
CA LYS A 55 13.23 -6.66 -4.97
C LYS A 55 14.56 -6.20 -4.40
N THR A 56 15.35 -5.52 -5.22
CA THR A 56 16.52 -4.74 -4.76
C THR A 56 16.07 -3.38 -4.23
N GLN A 57 16.79 -2.87 -3.24
CA GLN A 57 16.53 -1.57 -2.64
C GLN A 57 17.81 -0.73 -2.75
N PRO A 58 17.83 0.29 -3.62
CA PRO A 58 19.03 1.11 -3.82
C PRO A 58 19.29 2.09 -2.67
N THR A 59 18.30 2.35 -1.79
CA THR A 59 18.48 3.24 -0.65
C THR A 59 18.50 2.49 0.68
N SER A 60 19.14 3.08 1.69
CA SER A 60 19.21 2.51 3.03
C SER A 60 17.83 2.50 3.72
N ASN A 61 17.69 1.65 4.75
CA ASN A 61 16.49 1.63 5.59
C ASN A 61 16.23 3.01 6.22
N GLN A 62 17.30 3.70 6.65
CA GLN A 62 17.21 5.03 7.26
C GLN A 62 16.65 6.07 6.27
N GLN A 63 17.16 6.13 5.05
CA GLN A 63 16.67 7.06 4.04
C GLN A 63 15.21 6.80 3.67
N ARG A 64 14.79 5.53 3.60
CA ARG A 64 13.40 5.18 3.34
C ARG A 64 12.49 5.59 4.49
N LEU A 65 12.94 5.42 5.74
CA LEU A 65 12.22 5.84 6.94
C LEU A 65 12.05 7.38 6.97
N GLU A 66 13.09 8.14 6.63
CA GLU A 66 13.03 9.60 6.54
C GLU A 66 12.05 10.06 5.45
N MET A 67 12.09 9.43 4.26
CA MET A 67 11.09 9.70 3.20
C MET A 67 9.66 9.36 3.65
N LEU A 68 9.47 8.28 4.39
CA LEU A 68 8.17 7.92 4.94
C LEU A 68 7.69 8.96 5.96
N ALA A 69 8.54 9.37 6.90
CA ALA A 69 8.21 10.39 7.90
C ALA A 69 7.82 11.72 7.25
N LEU A 70 8.56 12.16 6.21
CA LEU A 70 8.23 13.34 5.43
C LEU A 70 6.90 13.20 4.68
N ALA A 71 6.58 11.99 4.19
CA ALA A 71 5.37 11.74 3.42
C ALA A 71 4.10 11.77 4.28
N ILE A 72 4.19 11.37 5.56
CA ILE A 72 3.02 11.25 6.45
C ILE A 72 2.91 12.38 7.49
N GLY A 73 3.84 13.33 7.51
CA GLY A 73 3.89 14.39 8.54
C GLY A 73 2.57 15.15 8.74
N ASP A 74 1.78 15.32 7.68
CA ASP A 74 0.49 16.01 7.69
C ASP A 74 -0.73 15.06 7.69
N VAL A 75 -0.53 13.74 7.93
CA VAL A 75 -1.59 12.72 7.87
C VAL A 75 -1.81 12.11 9.27
N PRO A 76 -2.73 12.66 10.07
CA PRO A 76 -2.84 12.37 11.51
C PRO A 76 -3.26 10.92 11.84
N PHE A 77 -3.93 10.23 10.91
CA PHE A 77 -4.40 8.85 11.11
C PHE A 77 -3.37 7.78 10.72
N LEU A 78 -2.24 8.19 10.11
CA LEU A 78 -1.24 7.28 9.54
C LEU A 78 0.05 7.31 10.36
N SER A 79 0.60 6.15 10.61
CA SER A 79 1.89 5.98 11.30
C SER A 79 2.78 4.96 10.58
N ILE A 80 4.05 4.89 10.98
CA ILE A 80 5.00 3.91 10.47
C ILE A 80 5.15 2.79 11.51
N ASP A 81 5.16 1.55 11.04
CA ASP A 81 5.53 0.39 11.85
C ASP A 81 6.91 -0.11 11.41
N GLU A 82 7.88 0.00 12.29
CA GLU A 82 9.28 -0.30 12.00
C GLU A 82 9.67 -1.76 12.29
N THR A 83 8.70 -2.61 12.64
CA THR A 83 8.97 -4.01 13.04
C THR A 83 9.83 -4.74 12.01
N GLU A 84 9.53 -4.62 10.72
CA GLU A 84 10.31 -5.29 9.67
C GLU A 84 11.70 -4.69 9.47
N LEU A 85 11.90 -3.38 9.74
CA LEU A 85 13.22 -2.74 9.61
C LEU A 85 14.24 -3.23 10.62
N GLN A 86 13.79 -3.80 11.73
CA GLN A 86 14.63 -4.39 12.78
C GLN A 86 15.01 -5.85 12.48
N CYS A 87 14.43 -6.45 11.45
CA CYS A 87 14.67 -7.83 11.07
C CYS A 87 15.88 -7.95 10.13
N GLN A 88 16.57 -9.10 10.18
CA GLN A 88 17.58 -9.46 9.18
C GLN A 88 16.92 -9.88 7.86
N PRO A 89 17.33 -9.34 6.72
CA PRO A 89 16.82 -9.78 5.42
C PRO A 89 17.17 -11.26 5.10
N PRO A 90 16.34 -11.97 4.36
CA PRO A 90 15.07 -11.54 3.76
C PRO A 90 13.92 -11.54 4.77
N VAL A 91 13.05 -10.52 4.68
CA VAL A 91 11.85 -10.38 5.51
C VAL A 91 10.62 -10.88 4.75
N TYR A 92 9.81 -11.68 5.42
CA TYR A 92 8.60 -12.27 4.84
C TYR A 92 7.36 -11.79 5.58
N SER A 93 6.38 -11.27 4.86
CA SER A 93 5.11 -10.76 5.43
C SER A 93 4.39 -11.80 6.28
N PHE A 94 4.56 -13.10 5.98
CA PHE A 94 3.97 -14.17 6.79
C PHE A 94 4.45 -14.12 8.25
N HIS A 95 5.73 -13.90 8.50
CA HIS A 95 6.26 -13.84 9.86
C HIS A 95 5.77 -12.61 10.60
N THR A 96 5.79 -11.45 9.94
CA THR A 96 5.32 -10.18 10.53
C THR A 96 3.84 -10.25 10.89
N LEU A 97 2.99 -10.77 9.99
CA LEU A 97 1.57 -10.91 10.24
C LEU A 97 1.26 -11.99 11.30
N SER A 98 2.08 -13.05 11.39
CA SER A 98 1.98 -14.03 12.48
C SER A 98 2.26 -13.38 13.84
N GLU A 99 3.28 -12.53 13.93
CA GLU A 99 3.59 -11.78 15.13
C GLU A 99 2.45 -10.80 15.49
N PHE A 100 1.90 -10.09 14.50
CA PHE A 100 0.78 -9.19 14.73
C PHE A 100 -0.46 -9.94 15.22
N LYS A 101 -0.75 -11.12 14.67
CA LYS A 101 -1.87 -11.95 15.13
C LYS A 101 -1.72 -12.40 16.57
N GLN A 102 -0.50 -12.71 17.02
CA GLN A 102 -0.20 -13.05 18.41
C GLN A 102 -0.27 -11.83 19.33
N ARG A 103 0.27 -10.69 18.88
CA ARG A 103 0.29 -9.44 19.66
C ARG A 103 -1.10 -8.80 19.82
N TYR A 104 -1.96 -8.96 18.83
CA TYR A 104 -3.29 -8.35 18.74
C TYR A 104 -4.39 -9.39 18.47
N PRO A 105 -4.59 -10.37 19.37
CA PRO A 105 -5.47 -11.52 19.10
C PRO A 105 -6.96 -11.15 18.95
N ASN A 106 -7.38 -10.00 19.49
CA ASN A 106 -8.77 -9.53 19.49
C ASN A 106 -9.02 -8.43 18.44
N ASP A 107 -8.00 -8.05 17.67
CA ASP A 107 -8.13 -7.03 16.65
C ASP A 107 -8.38 -7.68 15.28
N LEU A 108 -9.11 -6.98 14.43
CA LEU A 108 -9.26 -7.35 13.02
C LEU A 108 -8.02 -6.86 12.25
N LEU A 109 -7.25 -7.80 11.73
CA LEU A 109 -6.08 -7.47 10.91
C LEU A 109 -6.48 -7.40 9.44
N ILE A 110 -6.02 -6.35 8.75
CA ILE A 110 -6.21 -6.15 7.31
C ILE A 110 -4.85 -5.80 6.68
N PHE A 111 -4.43 -6.61 5.71
CA PHE A 111 -3.23 -6.36 4.94
C PHE A 111 -3.62 -5.85 3.54
N VAL A 112 -3.17 -4.65 3.21
CA VAL A 112 -3.51 -3.97 1.95
C VAL A 112 -2.51 -4.37 0.87
N LEU A 113 -3.03 -4.81 -0.26
CA LEU A 113 -2.26 -5.26 -1.42
C LEU A 113 -2.70 -4.52 -2.67
N GLY A 114 -1.75 -4.16 -3.51
CA GLY A 114 -2.04 -3.82 -4.90
C GLY A 114 -2.29 -5.08 -5.74
N GLN A 115 -2.97 -4.93 -6.88
CA GLN A 115 -3.25 -6.01 -7.82
C GLN A 115 -2.01 -6.86 -8.14
N ASP A 116 -0.87 -6.21 -8.45
CA ASP A 116 0.38 -6.92 -8.80
C ASP A 116 0.85 -7.88 -7.71
N SER A 117 0.55 -7.57 -6.45
CA SER A 117 0.96 -8.39 -5.30
C SER A 117 0.07 -9.61 -5.12
N VAL A 118 -1.25 -9.45 -5.26
CA VAL A 118 -2.17 -10.58 -5.11
C VAL A 118 -2.05 -11.55 -6.29
N GLU A 119 -1.80 -11.06 -7.50
CA GLU A 119 -1.56 -11.89 -8.70
C GLU A 119 -0.26 -12.71 -8.62
N GLN A 120 0.66 -12.33 -7.74
CA GLN A 120 1.94 -13.02 -7.50
C GLN A 120 2.02 -13.64 -6.10
N LEU A 121 0.90 -13.82 -5.42
CA LEU A 121 0.87 -14.30 -4.04
C LEU A 121 1.41 -15.74 -3.91
N ASP A 122 1.35 -16.52 -4.99
CA ASP A 122 1.94 -17.84 -5.12
C ASP A 122 3.49 -17.86 -5.01
N LYS A 123 4.13 -16.73 -5.33
CA LYS A 123 5.60 -16.56 -5.22
C LYS A 123 6.03 -16.09 -3.82
N TRP A 124 5.08 -15.71 -2.97
CA TRP A 124 5.38 -15.26 -1.63
C TRP A 124 5.60 -16.46 -0.71
N TYR A 125 6.51 -16.32 0.25
CA TYR A 125 6.68 -17.32 1.30
C TYR A 125 5.37 -17.50 2.05
N ARG A 126 4.77 -18.69 1.93
CA ARG A 126 3.47 -19.04 2.50
C ARG A 126 2.35 -18.05 2.14
N GLY A 127 2.36 -17.51 0.91
CA GLY A 127 1.48 -16.41 0.51
C GLY A 127 -0.01 -16.72 0.68
N PHE A 128 -0.47 -17.90 0.29
CA PHE A 128 -1.88 -18.29 0.47
C PHE A 128 -2.26 -18.47 1.94
N GLU A 129 -1.31 -18.82 2.79
CA GLU A 129 -1.54 -18.99 4.22
C GLU A 129 -1.69 -17.66 4.97
N LEU A 130 -1.43 -16.52 4.31
CA LEU A 130 -1.73 -15.20 4.88
C LEU A 130 -3.20 -15.07 5.29
N LEU A 131 -4.11 -15.74 4.59
CA LEU A 131 -5.53 -15.79 4.97
C LEU A 131 -5.80 -16.50 6.31
N SER A 132 -4.85 -17.26 6.84
CA SER A 132 -4.98 -17.77 8.21
C SER A 132 -4.70 -16.72 9.29
N LEU A 133 -4.05 -15.61 8.91
CA LEU A 133 -3.56 -14.58 9.81
C LEU A 133 -4.33 -13.26 9.71
N THR A 134 -4.71 -12.85 8.50
CA THR A 134 -5.24 -11.52 8.21
C THR A 134 -6.24 -11.55 7.06
N ASN A 135 -7.12 -10.56 7.01
CA ASN A 135 -7.89 -10.27 5.81
C ASN A 135 -7.01 -9.56 4.78
N LEU A 136 -7.29 -9.76 3.50
CA LEU A 136 -6.63 -9.06 2.40
C LEU A 136 -7.56 -8.02 1.80
N TRP A 137 -7.10 -6.78 1.71
CA TRP A 137 -7.78 -5.72 0.98
C TRP A 137 -7.01 -5.43 -0.30
N VAL A 138 -7.62 -5.78 -1.44
CA VAL A 138 -6.97 -5.71 -2.75
C VAL A 138 -7.45 -4.50 -3.52
N LEU A 139 -6.51 -3.69 -3.98
CA LEU A 139 -6.75 -2.49 -4.77
C LEU A 139 -6.32 -2.72 -6.22
N PRO A 140 -7.26 -2.66 -7.18
CA PRO A 140 -6.95 -2.87 -8.59
C PRO A 140 -6.10 -1.75 -9.18
N ARG A 141 -5.37 -2.07 -10.25
CA ARG A 141 -4.65 -1.11 -11.08
C ARG A 141 -5.42 -0.82 -12.37
N PRO A 142 -5.18 0.33 -13.02
CA PRO A 142 -5.78 0.63 -14.31
C PRO A 142 -5.40 -0.43 -15.33
N ALA A 143 -6.35 -0.82 -16.18
CA ALA A 143 -6.02 -1.61 -17.36
C ALA A 143 -5.04 -0.83 -18.26
N LEU A 144 -4.02 -1.53 -18.80
CA LEU A 144 -3.01 -0.95 -19.70
C LEU A 144 -3.69 -0.08 -20.77
N GLY A 145 -3.37 1.23 -20.78
CA GLY A 145 -3.88 2.20 -21.75
C GLY A 145 -5.06 3.06 -21.32
N SER A 146 -5.66 2.88 -20.14
CA SER A 146 -6.90 3.57 -19.77
C SER A 146 -6.76 4.93 -19.08
N LEU A 147 -5.59 5.36 -18.60
CA LEU A 147 -5.47 6.55 -17.75
C LEU A 147 -4.16 7.34 -17.93
N SER A 148 -4.00 8.06 -19.02
CA SER A 148 -2.77 8.86 -19.12
C SER A 148 -2.94 10.39 -19.01
N ARG A 149 -4.13 10.95 -18.82
CA ARG A 149 -4.26 12.41 -19.09
C ARG A 149 -4.74 13.37 -18.00
N ASN A 150 -5.33 12.92 -16.88
CA ASN A 150 -6.00 13.88 -15.96
C ASN A 150 -5.65 13.76 -14.47
N LEU A 151 -4.62 13.01 -14.07
CA LEU A 151 -4.39 12.68 -12.65
C LEU A 151 -3.55 13.69 -11.87
N SER A 152 -2.75 14.52 -12.51
CA SER A 152 -1.75 15.33 -11.81
C SER A 152 -2.30 16.50 -10.98
N HIS A 153 -3.48 17.04 -11.31
CA HIS A 153 -4.03 18.18 -10.60
C HIS A 153 -4.87 17.79 -9.36
N THR A 154 -5.41 16.58 -9.37
CA THR A 154 -6.32 16.08 -8.33
C THR A 154 -5.60 15.36 -7.19
N LEU A 155 -4.36 14.90 -7.41
CA LEU A 155 -3.62 14.06 -6.47
C LEU A 155 -3.23 14.79 -5.16
N HIS A 156 -2.89 16.07 -5.21
CA HIS A 156 -2.49 16.85 -4.02
C HIS A 156 -3.67 17.35 -3.16
N GLN A 157 -4.86 17.46 -3.75
CA GLN A 157 -6.04 17.97 -3.04
C GLN A 157 -6.85 16.89 -2.33
N ASN A 158 -6.68 15.61 -2.69
CA ASN A 158 -7.59 14.52 -2.30
C ASN A 158 -7.11 13.64 -1.14
N LEU A 159 -5.97 13.88 -0.51
CA LEU A 159 -5.62 13.18 0.74
C LEU A 159 -6.62 13.50 1.87
N ASN A 160 -7.27 14.67 1.81
CA ASN A 160 -8.26 15.13 2.79
C ASN A 160 -9.70 15.20 2.26
N GLN A 161 -9.97 14.88 0.98
CA GLN A 161 -11.32 14.99 0.40
C GLN A 161 -11.62 13.82 -0.54
N ASN A 162 -12.79 13.23 -0.37
CA ASN A 162 -13.36 12.07 -1.05
C ASN A 162 -13.69 12.28 -2.55
N ALA A 163 -12.75 12.57 -3.41
CA ALA A 163 -12.98 12.59 -4.85
C ALA A 163 -12.60 11.24 -5.46
N LEU A 164 -13.56 10.34 -5.48
CA LEU A 164 -13.49 9.02 -6.09
C LEU A 164 -13.63 9.14 -7.61
N ALA A 165 -12.61 8.77 -8.36
CA ALA A 165 -12.78 8.38 -9.76
C ALA A 165 -13.32 6.94 -9.79
N THR A 166 -14.63 6.76 -9.82
CA THR A 166 -15.27 5.47 -10.07
C THR A 166 -15.19 5.17 -11.56
N ILE A 167 -14.58 4.06 -11.93
CA ILE A 167 -14.61 3.55 -13.30
C ILE A 167 -15.74 2.53 -13.40
N ASP A 168 -16.60 2.68 -14.40
CA ASP A 168 -17.78 1.81 -14.67
C ASP A 168 -17.42 0.34 -14.99
N LYS A 169 -16.12 0.03 -15.18
CA LYS A 169 -15.65 -1.34 -15.41
C LYS A 169 -14.65 -1.72 -14.32
N THR A 170 -15.04 -2.62 -13.44
CA THR A 170 -14.12 -3.25 -12.50
C THR A 170 -12.98 -3.90 -13.29
N PRO A 171 -11.72 -3.52 -13.06
CA PRO A 171 -10.60 -4.17 -13.73
C PRO A 171 -10.62 -5.67 -13.42
N SER A 172 -10.36 -6.51 -14.41
CA SER A 172 -10.22 -7.95 -14.20
C SER A 172 -8.90 -8.19 -13.47
N ILE A 173 -9.00 -8.66 -12.22
CA ILE A 173 -7.84 -9.13 -11.44
C ILE A 173 -7.71 -10.63 -11.66
N ASN A 174 -6.53 -11.07 -12.05
CA ASN A 174 -6.25 -12.50 -12.17
C ASN A 174 -5.93 -13.08 -10.79
N ILE A 175 -6.96 -13.60 -10.12
CA ILE A 175 -6.84 -14.24 -8.81
C ILE A 175 -6.74 -15.75 -8.97
N ASP A 176 -5.79 -16.36 -8.25
CA ASP A 176 -5.67 -17.82 -8.19
C ASP A 176 -6.99 -18.46 -7.72
N ASN A 177 -7.42 -19.53 -8.39
CA ASN A 177 -8.68 -20.20 -8.10
C ASN A 177 -8.82 -20.67 -6.64
N ARG A 178 -7.71 -20.94 -5.96
CA ARG A 178 -7.70 -21.29 -4.52
C ARG A 178 -8.17 -20.17 -3.61
N LEU A 179 -8.08 -18.93 -4.05
CA LEU A 179 -8.45 -17.73 -3.29
C LEU A 179 -9.91 -17.31 -3.54
N VAL A 180 -10.51 -17.74 -4.64
CA VAL A 180 -11.88 -17.36 -5.04
C VAL A 180 -12.92 -17.61 -3.93
N PRO A 181 -12.90 -18.74 -3.19
CA PRO A 181 -13.87 -19.00 -2.14
C PRO A 181 -13.85 -18.01 -0.96
N PHE A 182 -12.77 -17.22 -0.83
CA PHE A 182 -12.57 -16.25 0.25
C PHE A 182 -12.97 -14.83 -0.14
N ILE A 183 -13.41 -14.61 -1.39
CA ILE A 183 -13.77 -13.27 -1.88
C ILE A 183 -15.12 -12.85 -1.31
N ILE A 184 -15.15 -11.64 -0.74
CA ILE A 184 -16.37 -10.98 -0.26
C ILE A 184 -16.64 -9.71 -1.08
N HIS A 185 -17.87 -9.21 -1.02
CA HIS A 185 -18.33 -8.11 -1.86
C HIS A 185 -18.58 -6.81 -1.10
N SER A 186 -18.46 -6.84 0.24
CA SER A 186 -18.63 -5.66 1.09
C SER A 186 -17.60 -5.64 2.21
N PRO A 187 -17.01 -4.46 2.53
CA PRO A 187 -16.15 -4.32 3.70
C PRO A 187 -16.82 -4.74 5.01
N LYS A 188 -18.15 -4.63 5.10
CA LYS A 188 -18.91 -5.02 6.29
C LYS A 188 -18.85 -6.52 6.57
N ASP A 189 -18.61 -7.33 5.54
CA ASP A 189 -18.52 -8.77 5.67
C ASP A 189 -17.21 -9.24 6.34
N LEU A 190 -16.19 -8.35 6.43
CA LEU A 190 -14.93 -8.67 7.10
C LEU A 190 -15.08 -9.06 8.58
N ILE A 191 -16.10 -8.54 9.26
CA ILE A 191 -16.34 -8.82 10.70
C ILE A 191 -17.22 -10.06 10.94
N ASN A 192 -18.07 -10.41 9.99
CA ASN A 192 -19.14 -11.39 10.21
C ASN A 192 -18.72 -12.85 10.07
N GLN A 193 -17.44 -13.14 9.90
CA GLN A 193 -16.99 -14.44 9.45
C GLN A 193 -16.02 -15.10 10.45
N THR A 194 -16.04 -16.43 10.48
CA THR A 194 -15.13 -17.25 11.30
C THR A 194 -13.74 -17.41 10.66
N THR A 195 -13.60 -17.00 9.40
CA THR A 195 -12.38 -17.06 8.59
C THR A 195 -12.05 -15.69 8.04
N ASN A 196 -10.79 -15.45 7.72
CA ASN A 196 -10.38 -14.23 7.04
C ASN A 196 -10.76 -14.29 5.55
N HIS A 197 -10.91 -13.13 4.94
CA HIS A 197 -11.46 -12.93 3.61
C HIS A 197 -10.61 -12.01 2.74
N ILE A 198 -10.94 -11.99 1.46
CA ILE A 198 -10.37 -11.09 0.45
C ILE A 198 -11.48 -10.14 0.01
N TYR A 199 -11.29 -8.84 0.25
CA TYR A 199 -12.12 -7.82 -0.33
C TYR A 199 -11.41 -7.18 -1.53
N ILE A 200 -12.03 -7.23 -2.70
CA ILE A 200 -11.54 -6.58 -3.91
C ILE A 200 -12.27 -5.25 -4.05
N ASP A 201 -11.51 -4.18 -3.94
CA ASP A 201 -12.05 -2.82 -4.01
C ASP A 201 -12.39 -2.41 -5.45
N LYS A 202 -13.26 -1.39 -5.57
CA LYS A 202 -13.57 -0.72 -6.84
C LYS A 202 -12.68 0.49 -7.10
N PHE A 203 -11.94 0.95 -6.09
CA PHE A 203 -11.01 2.05 -6.21
C PHE A 203 -9.77 1.61 -6.99
N VAL A 204 -9.56 2.25 -8.13
CA VAL A 204 -8.42 1.98 -9.01
C VAL A 204 -7.24 2.86 -8.60
N VAL A 205 -6.15 2.22 -8.22
CA VAL A 205 -4.92 2.92 -7.81
C VAL A 205 -4.26 3.59 -9.02
N PRO A 206 -3.75 4.84 -8.90
CA PRO A 206 -2.98 5.45 -9.98
C PRO A 206 -1.79 4.59 -10.41
N ASP A 207 -1.51 4.59 -11.71
CA ASP A 207 -0.39 3.84 -12.28
C ASP A 207 0.93 4.57 -12.02
N ILE A 208 1.39 4.48 -10.79
CA ILE A 208 2.65 5.03 -10.29
C ILE A 208 3.45 3.90 -9.67
N ALA A 209 4.69 3.73 -10.10
CA ALA A 209 5.60 2.77 -9.51
C ALA A 209 6.92 3.42 -9.07
N SER A 210 7.45 3.01 -7.91
CA SER A 210 8.74 3.51 -7.40
C SER A 210 9.88 3.32 -8.40
N ARG A 211 9.87 2.20 -9.15
CA ARG A 211 10.86 1.91 -10.19
C ARG A 211 10.89 3.01 -11.26
N ASP A 212 9.72 3.43 -11.72
CA ASP A 212 9.60 4.43 -12.78
C ASP A 212 10.00 5.81 -12.26
N ILE A 213 9.64 6.14 -11.02
CA ILE A 213 10.10 7.38 -10.36
C ILE A 213 11.62 7.42 -10.31
N ARG A 214 12.30 6.35 -9.87
CA ARG A 214 13.76 6.29 -9.83
C ARG A 214 14.40 6.48 -11.21
N ALA A 215 13.79 5.90 -12.26
CA ALA A 215 14.27 6.05 -13.62
C ALA A 215 14.05 7.48 -14.18
N TRP A 216 13.01 8.18 -13.73
CA TRP A 216 12.61 9.46 -14.32
C TRP A 216 13.14 10.69 -13.58
N ILE A 217 13.51 10.56 -12.30
CA ILE A 217 13.81 11.73 -11.47
C ILE A 217 15.01 12.54 -11.96
N TYR A 218 16.00 11.87 -12.56
CA TYR A 218 17.17 12.49 -13.20
C TYR A 218 17.20 12.29 -14.73
N SER A 219 16.09 11.92 -15.33
CA SER A 219 16.00 11.75 -16.79
C SER A 219 16.34 13.04 -17.53
N THR A 220 16.96 12.93 -18.69
CA THR A 220 17.19 14.06 -19.61
C THR A 220 15.89 14.63 -20.17
N GLU A 221 14.82 13.81 -20.21
CA GLU A 221 13.49 14.21 -20.69
C GLU A 221 12.73 15.02 -19.63
N ALA A 222 12.40 16.28 -19.95
CA ALA A 222 11.65 17.16 -19.04
C ALA A 222 10.29 16.59 -18.60
N ARG A 223 9.60 15.87 -19.50
CA ARG A 223 8.30 15.23 -19.21
C ARG A 223 8.45 14.16 -18.15
N GLN A 224 9.46 13.31 -18.20
CA GLN A 224 9.71 12.25 -17.21
C GLN A 224 10.05 12.86 -15.85
N ARG A 225 10.92 13.87 -15.79
CA ARG A 225 11.24 14.58 -14.54
C ARG A 225 9.98 15.21 -13.92
N GLN A 226 9.12 15.82 -14.73
CA GLN A 226 7.87 16.39 -14.28
C GLN A 226 6.94 15.28 -13.73
N GLN A 227 6.85 14.14 -14.40
CA GLN A 227 6.03 13.02 -13.93
C GLN A 227 6.53 12.46 -12.59
N ALA A 228 7.85 12.28 -12.42
CA ALA A 228 8.44 11.87 -11.16
C ALA A 228 8.09 12.86 -10.03
N ARG A 229 8.27 14.18 -10.29
CA ARG A 229 7.94 15.22 -9.31
C ARG A 229 6.46 15.21 -8.91
N LEU A 230 5.54 15.05 -9.88
CA LEU A 230 4.10 15.01 -9.62
C LEU A 230 3.62 13.71 -8.94
N SER A 231 4.43 12.66 -8.98
CA SER A 231 4.14 11.37 -8.35
C SER A 231 4.54 11.30 -6.88
N LEU A 232 5.27 12.30 -6.38
CA LEU A 232 5.83 12.33 -5.03
C LEU A 232 5.21 13.43 -4.17
N PRO A 233 5.09 13.25 -2.84
CA PRO A 233 4.94 14.36 -1.92
C PRO A 233 6.08 15.36 -2.10
N SER A 234 5.80 16.66 -2.03
CA SER A 234 6.79 17.70 -2.31
C SER A 234 8.04 17.64 -1.41
N GLN A 235 7.85 17.25 -0.15
CA GLN A 235 8.94 17.09 0.82
C GLN A 235 9.82 15.88 0.47
N VAL A 236 9.22 14.77 0.03
CA VAL A 236 9.95 13.58 -0.42
C VAL A 236 10.76 13.90 -1.69
N TYR A 237 10.17 14.60 -2.64
CA TYR A 237 10.89 15.03 -3.84
C TYR A 237 12.11 15.88 -3.50
N ARG A 238 11.96 16.88 -2.62
CA ARG A 238 13.08 17.73 -2.17
C ARG A 238 14.16 16.90 -1.49
N TYR A 239 13.79 16.02 -0.57
CA TYR A 239 14.73 15.13 0.10
C TYR A 239 15.55 14.29 -0.88
N ILE A 240 14.90 13.67 -1.88
CA ILE A 240 15.59 12.87 -2.91
C ILE A 240 16.62 13.71 -3.68
N VAL A 241 16.26 14.93 -4.06
CA VAL A 241 17.15 15.83 -4.83
C VAL A 241 18.32 16.33 -3.96
N GLU A 242 18.05 16.74 -2.73
CA GLU A 242 19.07 17.25 -1.79
C GLU A 242 20.11 16.18 -1.42
N HIS A 243 19.67 14.91 -1.28
CA HIS A 243 20.56 13.79 -0.96
C HIS A 243 21.05 13.02 -2.19
N GLN A 244 20.75 13.50 -3.38
CA GLN A 244 21.13 12.89 -4.66
C GLN A 244 20.76 11.41 -4.78
N LEU A 245 19.64 10.99 -4.11
CA LEU A 245 19.19 9.60 -4.15
C LEU A 245 18.79 9.24 -5.58
N TYR A 246 19.17 8.05 -6.02
CA TYR A 246 18.91 7.51 -7.36
C TYR A 246 19.61 8.28 -8.50
N ALA A 247 20.56 9.15 -8.19
CA ALA A 247 21.38 9.78 -9.22
C ALA A 247 22.20 8.71 -9.95
N PRO A 248 22.40 8.83 -11.28
CA PRO A 248 23.30 7.96 -11.99
C PRO A 248 24.72 8.15 -11.47
N ASP A 249 25.47 7.05 -11.39
CA ASP A 249 26.91 7.12 -11.08
C ASP A 249 27.60 7.99 -12.14
N VAL A 250 28.40 8.96 -11.68
CA VAL A 250 29.14 9.92 -12.54
C VAL A 250 30.41 9.27 -13.06
#